data_ba7969a8c123b3bdfe9eff7e00043c8b
#
_entry.id   ba7969a8c123b3bdfe9eff7e00043c8b
#
_cell.length_a   1.000
_cell.length_b   1.000
_cell.length_c   1.000
_cell.angle_alpha   90.00
_cell.angle_beta   90.00
_cell.angle_gamma   90.00
#
_symmetry.space_group_name_H-M   'P 1'
#
loop_
_entity.id
_entity.type
_entity.pdbx_description
1 polymer ?
#
loop_
_entity_poly.entity_id
_entity_poly.type
_entity_poly.pdbx_seq_one_letter_code
_entity_poly.pdbx_strand_id
1 'polypeptide(L)'
;MTKSLSAAITGINADQQWLDNIANNIANSNTVGYQSTSIQFADLLYQQSQGAGVPVVGNQGGTNPVVMGSGVRVASNNTNFGQGTMQQTGVSTDLAISGNGFLVVSQGGQNFYTRDGALQLDAA
;
A
#
# COMPACT_ATOMS: atom_id res chain seq x y z
N MET A 1 -14.45 17.86 21.26
CA MET A 1 -15.18 16.72 20.66
C MET A 1 -15.02 16.62 19.13
N THR A 2 -14.92 17.74 18.40
CA THR A 2 -14.74 17.70 16.93
C THR A 2 -13.41 17.09 16.46
N LYS A 3 -12.30 17.28 17.21
CA LYS A 3 -10.99 16.73 16.85
C LYS A 3 -10.91 15.21 16.95
N SER A 4 -11.49 14.64 18.01
CA SER A 4 -11.55 13.19 18.18
C SER A 4 -12.41 12.52 17.11
N LEU A 5 -13.52 13.16 16.74
CA LEU A 5 -14.37 12.69 15.64
C LEU A 5 -13.62 12.77 14.30
N SER A 6 -12.90 13.87 14.05
CA SER A 6 -12.08 14.02 12.86
C SER A 6 -11.00 12.94 12.77
N ALA A 7 -10.29 12.66 13.87
CA ALA A 7 -9.29 11.60 13.91
C ALA A 7 -9.90 10.21 13.66
N ALA A 8 -11.10 9.95 14.21
CA ALA A 8 -11.81 8.69 13.95
C ALA A 8 -12.21 8.54 12.47
N ILE A 9 -12.65 9.63 11.83
CA ILE A 9 -13.00 9.63 10.41
C ILE A 9 -11.77 9.32 9.54
N THR A 10 -10.59 9.87 9.88
CA THR A 10 -9.36 9.53 9.13
C THR A 10 -9.02 8.05 9.25
N GLY A 11 -9.24 7.44 10.42
CA GLY A 11 -9.06 6.00 10.62
C GLY A 11 -10.01 5.18 9.73
N ILE A 12 -11.29 5.50 9.75
CA ILE A 12 -12.28 4.79 8.92
C ILE A 12 -11.96 4.91 7.43
N ASN A 13 -11.58 6.10 6.96
CA ASN A 13 -11.20 6.30 5.57
C ASN A 13 -9.94 5.51 5.18
N ALA A 14 -8.98 5.41 6.08
CA ALA A 14 -7.76 4.63 5.87
C ALA A 14 -8.07 3.12 5.84
N ASP A 15 -8.92 2.63 6.74
CA ASP A 15 -9.36 1.24 6.77
C ASP A 15 -10.17 0.88 5.51
N GLN A 16 -11.00 1.80 5.00
CA GLN A 16 -11.72 1.61 3.75
C GLN A 16 -10.77 1.43 2.58
N GLN A 17 -9.74 2.27 2.44
CA GLN A 17 -8.74 2.13 1.40
C GLN A 17 -7.96 0.81 1.52
N TRP A 18 -7.69 0.37 2.74
CA TRP A 18 -7.07 -0.93 2.99
C TRP A 18 -7.97 -2.09 2.56
N LEU A 19 -9.25 -2.03 2.89
CA LEU A 19 -10.24 -3.04 2.45
C LEU A 19 -10.38 -3.06 0.93
N ASP A 20 -10.42 -1.90 0.27
CA ASP A 20 -10.47 -1.80 -1.19
C ASP A 20 -9.23 -2.44 -1.84
N ASN A 21 -8.05 -2.24 -1.25
CA ASN A 21 -6.81 -2.86 -1.70
C ASN A 21 -6.85 -4.39 -1.54
N ILE A 22 -7.31 -4.88 -0.39
CA ILE A 22 -7.46 -6.33 -0.14
C ILE A 22 -8.47 -6.94 -1.12
N ALA A 23 -9.61 -6.28 -1.34
CA ALA A 23 -10.63 -6.72 -2.27
C ALA A 23 -10.07 -6.84 -3.70
N ASN A 24 -9.25 -5.86 -4.12
CA ASN A 24 -8.57 -5.91 -5.41
C ASN A 24 -7.57 -7.06 -5.50
N ASN A 25 -6.77 -7.30 -4.46
CA ASN A 25 -5.85 -8.43 -4.41
C ASN A 25 -6.59 -9.79 -4.50
N ILE A 26 -7.72 -9.92 -3.81
CA ILE A 26 -8.56 -11.12 -3.84
C ILE A 26 -9.18 -11.32 -5.23
N ALA A 27 -9.74 -10.25 -5.80
CA ALA A 27 -10.34 -10.31 -7.13
C ALA A 27 -9.35 -10.78 -8.20
N ASN A 28 -8.08 -10.37 -8.07
CA ASN A 28 -7.01 -10.71 -9.01
C ASN A 28 -6.15 -11.90 -8.58
N SER A 29 -6.55 -12.66 -7.57
CA SER A 29 -5.78 -13.80 -7.06
C SER A 29 -5.53 -14.87 -8.12
N ASN A 30 -6.43 -15.00 -9.10
CA ASN A 30 -6.33 -15.94 -10.22
C ASN A 30 -5.88 -15.26 -11.54
N THR A 31 -5.54 -13.99 -11.51
CA THR A 31 -5.06 -13.26 -12.69
C THR A 31 -3.57 -13.56 -12.91
N VAL A 32 -3.23 -14.03 -14.11
CA VAL A 32 -1.84 -14.33 -14.48
C VAL A 32 -1.00 -13.05 -14.47
N GLY A 33 0.17 -13.11 -13.85
CA GLY A 33 1.09 -11.96 -13.78
C GLY A 33 0.67 -10.86 -12.80
N TYR A 34 -0.42 -11.03 -12.05
CA TYR A 34 -0.83 -10.05 -11.06
C TYR A 34 0.17 -9.97 -9.90
N GLN A 35 0.47 -8.77 -9.50
CA GLN A 35 1.33 -8.48 -8.35
C GLN A 35 0.50 -7.80 -7.27
N SER A 36 0.43 -8.44 -6.09
CA SER A 36 -0.34 -7.93 -4.97
C SER A 36 0.24 -6.62 -4.46
N THR A 37 -0.64 -5.76 -3.98
CA THR A 37 -0.27 -4.49 -3.36
C THR A 37 -0.60 -4.50 -1.88
N SER A 38 0.19 -3.79 -1.09
CA SER A 38 -0.01 -3.62 0.35
C SER A 38 0.03 -2.15 0.71
N ILE A 39 -0.89 -1.74 1.57
CA ILE A 39 -0.98 -0.38 2.09
C ILE A 39 -0.25 -0.29 3.43
N GLN A 40 0.54 0.76 3.61
CA GLN A 40 1.15 1.12 4.87
C GLN A 40 0.53 2.40 5.41
N PHE A 41 0.29 2.42 6.72
CA PHE A 41 -0.26 3.56 7.42
C PHE A 41 0.86 4.33 8.13
N ALA A 42 0.65 5.62 8.26
CA ALA A 42 1.45 6.48 9.12
C ALA A 42 0.52 7.33 9.98
N ASP A 43 0.95 7.59 11.20
CA ASP A 43 0.28 8.54 12.07
C ASP A 43 0.46 9.98 11.55
N LEU A 44 -0.49 10.81 11.88
CA LEU A 44 -0.40 12.24 11.66
C LEU A 44 0.30 12.91 12.86
N LEU A 45 0.87 14.08 12.61
CA LEU A 45 1.57 14.83 13.63
C LEU A 45 0.72 15.05 14.89
N TYR A 46 1.35 14.92 16.04
CA TYR A 46 0.75 15.19 17.32
C TYR A 46 0.68 16.69 17.58
N GLN A 47 -0.45 17.15 18.05
CA GLN A 47 -0.60 18.52 18.51
C GLN A 47 -0.32 18.56 20.01
N GLN A 48 0.66 19.37 20.42
CA GLN A 48 0.95 19.60 21.81
C GLN A 48 -0.06 20.59 22.39
N SER A 49 -0.83 20.14 23.37
CA SER A 49 -1.81 20.95 24.09
C SER A 49 -1.18 21.65 25.29
N GLN A 50 -0.21 21.01 25.92
CA GLN A 50 0.51 21.56 27.06
C GLN A 50 1.99 21.17 26.96
N GLY A 51 2.88 22.12 27.13
CA GLY A 51 4.32 21.90 27.15
C GLY A 51 4.76 21.17 28.42
N ALA A 52 5.94 20.53 28.34
CA ALA A 52 6.60 19.99 29.51
C ALA A 52 7.02 21.12 30.45
N GLY A 53 6.70 21.01 31.73
CA GLY A 53 7.20 21.91 32.76
C GLY A 53 8.47 21.34 33.40
N VAL A 54 9.52 22.16 33.50
CA VAL A 54 10.73 21.82 34.25
C VAL A 54 10.45 21.83 35.75
N PRO A 55 10.98 20.85 36.51
CA PRO A 55 10.84 20.83 37.95
C PRO A 55 11.58 22.02 38.57
N VAL A 56 10.93 22.71 39.50
CA VAL A 56 11.54 23.76 40.32
C VAL A 56 11.88 23.16 41.66
N VAL A 57 13.18 23.14 41.97
CA VAL A 57 13.67 22.55 43.24
C VAL A 57 12.99 23.19 44.44
N GLY A 58 12.31 22.40 45.24
CA GLY A 58 11.63 22.79 46.48
C GLY A 58 10.20 23.30 46.34
N ASN A 59 9.62 23.43 45.15
CA ASN A 59 8.28 24.01 44.96
C ASN A 59 7.35 23.19 44.08
N GLN A 60 7.77 22.67 42.92
CA GLN A 60 6.91 21.90 42.02
C GLN A 60 7.68 20.80 41.26
N GLY A 61 7.04 19.62 41.16
CA GLY A 61 7.51 18.57 40.30
C GLY A 61 7.32 18.94 38.81
N GLY A 62 8.13 18.36 37.91
CA GLY A 62 7.97 18.53 36.49
C GLY A 62 6.63 17.96 36.01
N THR A 63 6.06 18.58 34.98
CA THR A 63 4.85 18.08 34.32
C THR A 63 5.18 17.52 32.93
N ASN A 64 4.59 16.36 32.61
CA ASN A 64 4.74 15.78 31.29
C ASN A 64 3.93 16.56 30.25
N PRO A 65 4.38 16.64 29.00
CA PRO A 65 3.61 17.28 27.94
C PRO A 65 2.33 16.50 27.65
N VAL A 66 1.26 17.21 27.41
CA VAL A 66 -0.01 16.64 26.93
C VAL A 66 -0.06 16.78 25.43
N VAL A 67 -0.03 15.66 24.73
CA VAL A 67 -0.10 15.62 23.26
C VAL A 67 -1.36 14.93 22.80
N MET A 68 -1.93 15.41 21.71
CA MET A 68 -3.12 14.81 21.06
C MET A 68 -2.76 14.41 19.65
N GLY A 69 -3.04 13.16 19.29
CA GLY A 69 -2.88 12.66 17.92
C GLY A 69 -3.92 13.26 16.97
N SER A 70 -3.54 13.48 15.73
CA SER A 70 -4.41 14.05 14.69
C SER A 70 -5.07 12.99 13.81
N GLY A 71 -4.79 11.71 14.04
CA GLY A 71 -5.31 10.58 13.29
C GLY A 71 -4.25 9.85 12.46
N VAL A 72 -4.69 9.17 11.42
CA VAL A 72 -3.88 8.30 10.56
C VAL A 72 -4.05 8.69 9.09
N ARG A 73 -3.04 8.42 8.28
CA ARG A 73 -3.11 8.52 6.82
C ARG A 73 -2.47 7.30 6.16
N VAL A 74 -2.84 7.04 4.92
CA VAL A 74 -2.11 6.10 4.08
C VAL A 74 -0.76 6.74 3.72
N ALA A 75 0.32 6.03 4.04
CA ALA A 75 1.68 6.50 3.78
C ALA A 75 2.18 6.08 2.41
N SER A 76 2.00 4.82 2.07
CA SER A 76 2.44 4.26 0.80
C SER A 76 1.59 3.06 0.39
N ASN A 77 1.58 2.82 -0.92
CA ASN A 77 1.09 1.59 -1.50
C ASN A 77 2.29 0.87 -2.15
N ASN A 78 2.66 -0.28 -1.61
CA ASN A 78 3.81 -1.05 -2.06
C ASN A 78 3.35 -2.25 -2.87
N THR A 79 3.88 -2.38 -4.08
CA THR A 79 3.67 -3.54 -4.92
C THR A 79 4.68 -4.63 -4.57
N ASN A 80 4.20 -5.84 -4.39
CA ASN A 80 5.04 -7.01 -4.15
C ASN A 80 5.53 -7.58 -5.48
N PHE A 81 6.81 -7.39 -5.79
CA PHE A 81 7.45 -7.90 -7.00
C PHE A 81 7.99 -9.34 -6.85
N GLY A 82 7.61 -10.04 -5.79
CA GLY A 82 8.00 -11.43 -5.59
C GLY A 82 7.55 -12.35 -6.73
N GLN A 83 8.28 -13.45 -6.91
CA GLN A 83 7.93 -14.48 -7.88
C GLN A 83 6.63 -15.19 -7.47
N GLY A 84 5.63 -15.13 -8.33
CA GLY A 84 4.40 -15.92 -8.17
C GLY A 84 4.59 -17.39 -8.53
N THR A 85 3.60 -18.22 -8.23
CA THR A 85 3.58 -19.63 -8.60
C THR A 85 3.49 -19.74 -10.13
N MET A 86 4.43 -20.47 -10.74
CA MET A 86 4.37 -20.77 -12.17
C MET A 86 3.43 -21.96 -12.39
N GLN A 87 2.51 -21.81 -13.33
CA GLN A 87 1.58 -22.86 -13.75
C GLN A 87 1.91 -23.29 -15.17
N GLN A 88 1.96 -24.59 -15.38
CA GLN A 88 2.14 -25.14 -16.73
C GLN A 88 0.79 -25.18 -17.44
N THR A 89 0.69 -24.44 -18.56
CA THR A 89 -0.57 -24.34 -19.34
C THR A 89 -0.63 -25.34 -20.49
N GLY A 90 0.52 -25.87 -20.94
CA GLY A 90 0.60 -26.74 -22.11
C GLY A 90 0.44 -26.02 -23.45
N VAL A 91 0.34 -24.70 -23.46
CA VAL A 91 0.26 -23.86 -24.65
C VAL A 91 1.66 -23.38 -25.02
N SER A 92 2.06 -23.56 -26.28
CA SER A 92 3.42 -23.25 -26.75
C SER A 92 3.73 -21.75 -26.86
N THR A 93 2.71 -20.91 -26.84
CA THR A 93 2.83 -19.45 -26.90
C THR A 93 2.92 -18.78 -25.53
N ASP A 94 2.63 -19.51 -24.47
CA ASP A 94 2.68 -18.98 -23.12
C ASP A 94 4.13 -18.90 -22.63
N LEU A 95 4.50 -17.76 -22.12
CA LEU A 95 5.82 -17.45 -21.61
C LEU A 95 5.76 -17.08 -20.12
N ALA A 96 6.67 -17.63 -19.34
CA ALA A 96 6.83 -17.21 -17.94
C ALA A 96 8.27 -16.79 -17.67
N ILE A 97 8.43 -15.66 -16.99
CA ILE A 97 9.75 -15.20 -16.55
C ILE A 97 10.04 -15.77 -15.15
N SER A 98 11.15 -16.49 -15.04
CA SER A 98 11.69 -16.91 -13.75
C SER A 98 12.70 -15.89 -13.27
N GLY A 99 12.44 -15.27 -12.11
CA GLY A 99 13.25 -14.21 -11.54
C GLY A 99 12.67 -12.81 -11.72
N ASN A 100 13.52 -11.79 -11.58
CA ASN A 100 13.10 -10.39 -11.65
C ASN A 100 13.19 -9.90 -13.10
N GLY A 101 12.04 -9.53 -13.68
CA GLY A 101 11.98 -9.00 -15.04
C GLY A 101 10.55 -8.78 -15.51
N PHE A 102 10.42 -8.07 -16.63
CA PHE A 102 9.14 -7.82 -17.30
C PHE A 102 9.29 -8.11 -18.79
N LEU A 103 8.20 -8.56 -19.41
CA LEU A 103 8.07 -8.63 -20.86
C LEU A 103 7.86 -7.21 -21.39
N VAL A 104 8.55 -6.86 -22.45
CA VAL A 104 8.36 -5.59 -23.14
C VAL A 104 7.43 -5.81 -24.30
N VAL A 105 6.29 -5.14 -24.29
CA VAL A 105 5.30 -5.16 -25.38
C VAL A 105 5.30 -3.80 -26.04
N SER A 106 5.41 -3.76 -27.35
CA SER A 106 5.36 -2.51 -28.11
C SER A 106 4.04 -2.40 -28.86
N GLN A 107 3.35 -1.29 -28.66
CA GLN A 107 2.14 -0.96 -29.41
C GLN A 107 2.20 0.49 -29.90
N GLY A 108 2.09 0.69 -31.19
CA GLY A 108 2.08 2.04 -31.77
C GLY A 108 3.34 2.86 -31.50
N GLY A 109 4.51 2.24 -31.31
CA GLY A 109 5.78 2.91 -30.99
C GLY A 109 5.97 3.24 -29.50
N GLN A 110 5.05 2.82 -28.64
CA GLN A 110 5.20 2.91 -27.18
C GLN A 110 5.49 1.53 -26.60
N ASN A 111 6.39 1.48 -25.60
CA ASN A 111 6.76 0.27 -24.91
C ASN A 111 5.99 0.18 -23.59
N PHE A 112 5.35 -0.94 -23.37
CA PHE A 112 4.67 -1.30 -22.12
C PHE A 112 5.40 -2.47 -21.48
N TYR A 113 5.37 -2.53 -20.16
CA TYR A 113 5.98 -3.61 -19.39
C TYR A 113 4.89 -4.44 -18.73
N THR A 114 4.89 -5.74 -19.00
CA THR A 114 3.93 -6.67 -18.43
C THR A 114 4.65 -7.90 -17.90
N ARG A 115 4.02 -8.59 -16.95
CA ARG A 115 4.45 -9.91 -16.51
C ARG A 115 3.48 -11.01 -16.95
N ASP A 116 2.39 -10.61 -17.59
CA ASP A 116 1.46 -11.54 -18.22
C ASP A 116 2.09 -12.10 -19.50
N GLY A 117 2.25 -13.40 -19.54
CA GLY A 117 2.83 -14.13 -20.66
C GLY A 117 1.83 -15.01 -21.41
N ALA A 118 0.53 -14.86 -21.16
CA ALA A 118 -0.52 -15.53 -21.92
C ALA A 118 -0.67 -14.86 -23.29
N LEU A 119 0.15 -15.28 -24.27
CA LEU A 119 0.21 -14.67 -25.58
C LEU A 119 -0.66 -15.46 -26.59
N GLN A 120 -1.40 -14.73 -27.39
CA GLN A 120 -2.19 -15.29 -28.49
C GLN A 120 -1.63 -14.79 -29.84
N LEU A 121 -1.59 -15.70 -30.81
CA LEU A 121 -1.26 -15.32 -32.17
C LEU A 121 -2.52 -14.77 -32.86
N ASP A 122 -2.43 -13.55 -33.37
CA ASP A 122 -3.47 -13.02 -34.24
C ASP A 122 -3.32 -13.64 -35.64
N ALA A 123 -4.44 -14.07 -36.20
CA ALA A 123 -4.49 -14.54 -37.58
C ALA A 123 -4.48 -13.31 -38.51
N ALA A 124 -3.31 -12.96 -39.04
CA ALA A 124 -3.18 -11.96 -40.08
C ALA A 124 -3.66 -12.50 -41.44
#